data_8828272ac9cfd43769d8a5ab1bda3735
#
_entry.id   8828272ac9cfd43769d8a5ab1bda3735
#
_cell.length_a   1.000
_cell.length_b   1.000
_cell.length_c   1.000
_cell.angle_alpha   90.00
_cell.angle_beta   90.00
_cell.angle_gamma   90.00
#
_symmetry.space_group_name_H-M   'P 1'
#
loop_
_entity.id
_entity.type
_entity.pdbx_description
1 polymer ?
#
loop_
_entity_poly.entity_id
_entity_poly.type
_entity_poly.pdbx_seq_one_letter_code
_entity_poly.pdbx_strand_id
1 'polypeptide(L)'
;SGPLNHCIEVGHLDLVLLDSSVPHMPHGELDAATLHWLEATLALAQDRPALLFLHHPPFKTGIWHMDRQNLVNAGELAEIVRRHPRVKLIATGHVHRAALTMFAGVPTTICPAPNHAVDLDLAELREPSFKAEPPAFHLHTWFPGEGFGSVVTHQIPIGSFDGPHPFFGPNGKLL
;
A
#
# COMPACT_ATOMS: atom_id res chain seq x y z
N SER A 1 10.99 -5.11 -23.10
CA SER A 1 10.15 -5.80 -22.13
C SER A 1 9.03 -4.85 -21.72
N GLY A 2 7.80 -5.32 -21.71
CA GLY A 2 6.64 -4.54 -21.24
C GLY A 2 6.52 -4.55 -19.72
N PRO A 3 5.49 -3.87 -19.18
CA PRO A 3 5.21 -3.83 -17.74
C PRO A 3 5.03 -5.24 -17.15
N LEU A 4 5.46 -5.41 -15.90
CA LEU A 4 5.36 -6.67 -15.17
C LEU A 4 4.06 -6.73 -14.32
N ASN A 5 2.92 -6.46 -14.95
CA ASN A 5 1.63 -6.48 -14.27
C ASN A 5 1.13 -7.92 -14.09
N HIS A 6 0.59 -8.22 -12.91
CA HIS A 6 0.03 -9.54 -12.59
C HIS A 6 -1.29 -9.40 -11.82
N CYS A 7 -2.22 -10.30 -12.09
CA CYS A 7 -3.39 -10.56 -11.24
C CYS A 7 -3.30 -11.99 -10.72
N ILE A 8 -3.30 -12.14 -9.40
CA ILE A 8 -3.18 -13.43 -8.72
C ILE A 8 -4.47 -13.65 -7.92
N GLU A 9 -5.17 -14.75 -8.22
CA GLU A 9 -6.34 -15.15 -7.45
C GLU A 9 -5.91 -15.89 -6.18
N VAL A 10 -6.35 -15.40 -5.04
CA VAL A 10 -6.11 -16.03 -3.73
C VAL A 10 -7.45 -16.22 -3.02
N GLY A 11 -7.98 -17.44 -3.08
CA GLY A 11 -9.33 -17.72 -2.58
C GLY A 11 -10.38 -16.84 -3.25
N HIS A 12 -10.99 -15.93 -2.50
CA HIS A 12 -11.99 -14.99 -3.02
C HIS A 12 -11.44 -13.58 -3.26
N LEU A 13 -10.14 -13.40 -3.32
CA LEU A 13 -9.46 -12.12 -3.54
C LEU A 13 -8.69 -12.12 -4.84
N ASP A 14 -8.64 -10.95 -5.48
CA ASP A 14 -7.69 -10.64 -6.53
C ASP A 14 -6.55 -9.77 -5.96
N LEU A 15 -5.32 -10.26 -6.05
CA LEU A 15 -4.13 -9.46 -5.79
C LEU A 15 -3.63 -8.91 -7.13
N VAL A 16 -3.77 -7.61 -7.34
CA VAL A 16 -3.42 -6.93 -8.59
C VAL A 16 -2.12 -6.17 -8.38
N LEU A 17 -1.05 -6.65 -8.99
CA LEU A 17 0.29 -6.08 -8.91
C LEU A 17 0.53 -5.21 -10.15
N LEU A 18 0.89 -3.95 -9.92
CA LEU A 18 1.11 -2.95 -10.97
C LEU A 18 2.58 -2.54 -11.00
N ASP A 19 3.18 -2.62 -12.16
CA ASP A 19 4.50 -2.06 -12.41
C ASP A 19 4.39 -0.55 -12.62
N SER A 20 4.84 0.20 -11.64
CA SER A 20 4.91 1.66 -11.70
C SER A 20 6.32 2.18 -11.96
N SER A 21 7.27 1.32 -12.31
CA SER A 21 8.64 1.72 -12.56
C SER A 21 8.80 2.41 -13.92
N VAL A 22 9.57 3.50 -13.94
CA VAL A 22 9.99 4.18 -15.16
C VAL A 22 11.51 4.01 -15.29
N PRO A 23 12.01 3.45 -16.40
CA PRO A 23 13.44 3.21 -16.56
C PRO A 23 14.28 4.47 -16.31
N HIS A 24 15.27 4.37 -15.40
CA HIS A 24 16.20 5.44 -15.02
C HIS A 24 15.57 6.67 -14.34
N MET A 25 14.30 6.59 -13.90
CA MET A 25 13.62 7.68 -13.19
C MET A 25 13.28 7.26 -11.76
N PRO A 26 13.35 8.19 -10.80
CA PRO A 26 12.98 7.90 -9.41
C PRO A 26 11.48 7.95 -9.15
N HIS A 27 10.68 8.54 -10.04
CA HIS A 27 9.22 8.60 -9.93
C HIS A 27 8.56 7.40 -10.60
N GLY A 28 7.33 7.16 -10.22
CA GLY A 28 6.48 6.14 -10.84
C GLY A 28 5.50 6.72 -11.85
N GLU A 29 5.13 5.90 -12.81
CA GLU A 29 4.07 6.14 -13.77
C GLU A 29 3.38 4.82 -14.13
N LEU A 30 2.07 4.84 -14.29
CA LEU A 30 1.34 3.75 -14.92
C LEU A 30 1.10 4.13 -16.38
N ASP A 31 1.81 3.52 -17.29
CA ASP A 31 1.66 3.81 -18.71
C ASP A 31 0.25 3.46 -19.22
N ALA A 32 -0.09 3.93 -20.41
CA ALA A 32 -1.43 3.71 -20.99
C ALA A 32 -1.78 2.22 -21.13
N ALA A 33 -0.78 1.36 -21.39
CA ALA A 33 -1.00 -0.08 -21.48
C ALA A 33 -1.33 -0.70 -20.12
N THR A 34 -0.63 -0.27 -19.05
CA THR A 34 -0.89 -0.68 -17.68
C THR A 34 -2.26 -0.21 -17.19
N LEU A 35 -2.63 1.05 -17.45
CA LEU A 35 -3.96 1.57 -17.07
C LEU A 35 -5.08 0.84 -17.81
N HIS A 36 -4.92 0.58 -19.10
CA HIS A 36 -5.90 -0.21 -19.86
C HIS A 36 -5.99 -1.66 -19.35
N TRP A 37 -4.87 -2.29 -19.05
CA TRP A 37 -4.83 -3.63 -18.48
C TRP A 37 -5.51 -3.67 -17.09
N LEU A 38 -5.27 -2.68 -16.24
CA LEU A 38 -5.91 -2.58 -14.91
C LEU A 38 -7.43 -2.45 -15.04
N GLU A 39 -7.91 -1.55 -15.90
CA GLU A 39 -9.35 -1.38 -16.16
C GLU A 39 -9.98 -2.70 -16.61
N ALA A 40 -9.40 -3.38 -17.60
CA ALA A 40 -9.89 -4.66 -18.10
C ALA A 40 -9.87 -5.73 -17.01
N THR A 41 -8.79 -5.82 -16.22
CA THR A 41 -8.64 -6.79 -15.12
C THR A 41 -9.70 -6.57 -14.05
N LEU A 42 -9.94 -5.33 -13.66
CA LEU A 42 -10.97 -5.01 -12.66
C LEU A 42 -12.39 -5.22 -13.17
N ALA A 43 -12.63 -5.13 -14.48
CA ALA A 43 -13.94 -5.38 -15.08
C ALA A 43 -14.29 -6.87 -15.20
N LEU A 44 -13.30 -7.77 -15.28
CA LEU A 44 -13.52 -9.20 -15.52
C LEU A 44 -14.18 -9.93 -14.34
N ALA A 45 -13.86 -9.58 -13.11
CA ALA A 45 -14.30 -10.32 -11.91
C ALA A 45 -14.99 -9.35 -10.92
N GLN A 46 -16.17 -8.86 -11.31
CA GLN A 46 -16.89 -7.82 -10.54
C GLN A 46 -17.43 -8.29 -9.18
N ASP A 47 -17.47 -9.58 -8.94
CA ASP A 47 -17.93 -10.23 -7.71
C ASP A 47 -16.81 -10.48 -6.68
N ARG A 48 -15.54 -10.35 -7.08
CA ARG A 48 -14.40 -10.55 -6.17
C ARG A 48 -13.78 -9.23 -5.75
N PRO A 49 -13.49 -9.02 -4.46
CA PRO A 49 -12.73 -7.86 -4.00
C PRO A 49 -11.28 -7.91 -4.53
N ALA A 50 -10.71 -6.73 -4.76
CA ALA A 50 -9.36 -6.57 -5.28
C ALA A 50 -8.49 -5.73 -4.32
N LEU A 51 -7.24 -6.15 -4.16
CA LEU A 51 -6.20 -5.39 -3.47
C LEU A 51 -5.14 -5.00 -4.51
N LEU A 52 -4.88 -3.70 -4.65
CA LEU A 52 -3.87 -3.19 -5.57
C LEU A 52 -2.52 -3.03 -4.87
N PHE A 53 -1.46 -3.43 -5.55
CA PHE A 53 -0.08 -3.28 -5.09
C PHE A 53 0.74 -2.58 -6.15
N LEU A 54 1.41 -1.48 -5.79
CA LEU A 54 2.36 -0.78 -6.64
C LEU A 54 3.46 -0.17 -5.78
N HIS A 55 4.61 0.17 -6.37
CA HIS A 55 5.72 0.71 -5.59
C HIS A 55 5.49 2.17 -5.18
N HIS A 56 5.13 3.04 -6.12
CA HIS A 56 5.05 4.48 -5.90
C HIS A 56 3.69 4.91 -5.35
N PRO A 57 3.65 5.65 -4.21
CA PRO A 57 2.39 6.13 -3.64
C PRO A 57 1.65 7.09 -4.59
N PRO A 58 0.32 6.98 -4.71
CA PRO A 58 -0.49 7.90 -5.50
C PRO A 58 -0.91 9.17 -4.73
N PHE A 59 -0.30 9.45 -3.59
CA PHE A 59 -0.63 10.57 -2.72
C PHE A 59 0.61 11.23 -2.14
N LYS A 60 0.47 12.48 -1.70
CA LYS A 60 1.56 13.22 -1.05
C LYS A 60 1.69 12.82 0.41
N THR A 61 2.93 12.60 0.85
CA THR A 61 3.29 12.27 2.24
C THR A 61 3.59 13.50 3.08
N GLY A 62 3.84 14.64 2.45
CA GLY A 62 4.38 15.85 3.05
C GLY A 62 5.91 15.89 3.08
N ILE A 63 6.59 14.79 2.78
CA ILE A 63 8.06 14.75 2.67
C ILE A 63 8.43 15.24 1.28
N TRP A 64 8.90 16.47 1.20
CA TRP A 64 9.02 17.25 -0.05
C TRP A 64 9.77 16.51 -1.17
N HIS A 65 10.92 15.92 -0.88
CA HIS A 65 11.72 15.23 -1.90
C HIS A 65 11.07 13.90 -2.36
N MET A 66 10.33 13.21 -1.47
CA MET A 66 9.61 11.99 -1.81
C MET A 66 8.37 12.28 -2.65
N ASP A 67 7.64 13.35 -2.34
CA ASP A 67 6.42 13.73 -3.05
C ASP A 67 6.67 14.09 -4.52
N ARG A 68 7.92 14.40 -4.87
CA ARG A 68 8.36 14.63 -6.26
C ARG A 68 8.67 13.33 -7.03
N GLN A 69 8.75 12.22 -6.31
CA GLN A 69 9.11 10.90 -6.82
C GLN A 69 7.95 9.90 -6.69
N ASN A 70 6.78 10.35 -6.33
CA ASN A 70 5.57 9.54 -6.23
C ASN A 70 5.01 9.17 -7.62
N LEU A 71 3.83 8.57 -7.67
CA LEU A 71 3.12 8.26 -8.90
C LEU A 71 2.67 9.56 -9.60
N VAL A 72 3.27 9.88 -10.76
CA VAL A 72 3.03 11.18 -11.43
C VAL A 72 1.63 11.29 -12.03
N ASN A 73 1.05 10.19 -12.49
CA ASN A 73 -0.29 10.13 -13.07
C ASN A 73 -1.34 9.51 -12.14
N ALA A 74 -1.24 9.80 -10.84
CA ALA A 74 -2.18 9.32 -9.83
C ALA A 74 -3.65 9.64 -10.14
N GLY A 75 -3.93 10.74 -10.85
CA GLY A 75 -5.28 11.11 -11.27
C GLY A 75 -5.95 10.06 -12.15
N GLU A 76 -5.22 9.47 -13.09
CA GLU A 76 -5.73 8.42 -13.98
C GLU A 76 -6.04 7.14 -13.21
N LEU A 77 -5.16 6.76 -12.26
CA LEU A 77 -5.43 5.66 -11.33
C LEU A 77 -6.69 5.93 -10.49
N ALA A 78 -6.86 7.16 -10.00
CA ALA A 78 -8.04 7.53 -9.20
C ALA A 78 -9.35 7.37 -9.98
N GLU A 79 -9.35 7.73 -11.27
CA GLU A 79 -10.53 7.55 -12.13
C GLU A 79 -10.91 6.08 -12.30
N ILE A 80 -9.93 5.18 -12.46
CA ILE A 80 -10.17 3.74 -12.54
C ILE A 80 -10.72 3.23 -11.20
N VAL A 81 -10.04 3.54 -10.10
CA VAL A 81 -10.42 3.07 -8.75
C VAL A 81 -11.85 3.47 -8.38
N ARG A 82 -12.27 4.70 -8.71
CA ARG A 82 -13.64 5.17 -8.44
C ARG A 82 -14.72 4.37 -9.19
N ARG A 83 -14.41 3.86 -10.39
CA ARG A 83 -15.34 3.03 -11.16
C ARG A 83 -15.46 1.59 -10.64
N HIS A 84 -14.49 1.15 -9.84
CA HIS A 84 -14.41 -0.23 -9.37
C HIS A 84 -14.50 -0.34 -7.84
N PRO A 85 -15.70 -0.33 -7.23
CA PRO A 85 -15.92 -0.38 -5.78
C PRO A 85 -15.42 -1.67 -5.11
N ARG A 86 -15.07 -2.68 -5.93
CA ARG A 86 -14.41 -3.91 -5.47
C ARG A 86 -12.96 -3.72 -5.01
N VAL A 87 -12.31 -2.60 -5.34
CA VAL A 87 -10.98 -2.26 -4.82
C VAL A 87 -11.11 -1.89 -3.34
N LYS A 88 -10.43 -2.63 -2.46
CA LYS A 88 -10.55 -2.50 -0.99
C LYS A 88 -9.31 -2.00 -0.30
N LEU A 89 -8.17 -2.06 -0.96
CA LEU A 89 -6.90 -1.57 -0.45
C LEU A 89 -5.99 -1.21 -1.63
N ILE A 90 -5.20 -0.17 -1.45
CA ILE A 90 -4.02 0.12 -2.26
C ILE A 90 -2.81 0.08 -1.33
N ALA A 91 -1.89 -0.85 -1.55
CA ALA A 91 -0.67 -0.98 -0.77
C ALA A 91 0.54 -0.54 -1.59
N THR A 92 1.37 0.32 -1.01
CA THR A 92 2.53 0.91 -1.68
C THR A 92 3.79 0.82 -0.83
N GLY A 93 4.92 1.20 -1.38
CA GLY A 93 6.22 1.24 -0.73
C GLY A 93 6.92 2.59 -0.90
N HIS A 94 8.14 2.58 -1.41
CA HIS A 94 8.95 3.72 -1.83
C HIS A 94 9.49 4.62 -0.69
N VAL A 95 8.65 5.04 0.23
CA VAL A 95 9.01 5.99 1.32
C VAL A 95 9.63 5.28 2.52
N HIS A 96 9.54 3.95 2.58
CA HIS A 96 10.08 3.12 3.67
C HIS A 96 9.52 3.48 5.06
N ARG A 97 8.47 4.30 5.13
CA ARG A 97 7.81 4.78 6.34
C ARG A 97 6.33 4.46 6.28
N ALA A 98 5.80 3.92 7.38
CA ALA A 98 4.37 3.68 7.46
C ALA A 98 3.58 4.99 7.34
N ALA A 99 2.68 5.03 6.39
CA ALA A 99 1.72 6.11 6.23
C ALA A 99 0.38 5.56 5.74
N LEU A 100 -0.70 6.25 6.06
CA LEU A 100 -2.05 5.85 5.71
C LEU A 100 -2.86 7.07 5.28
N THR A 101 -3.62 6.91 4.22
CA THR A 101 -4.62 7.91 3.77
C THR A 101 -5.78 7.22 3.05
N MET A 102 -6.76 8.02 2.65
CA MET A 102 -7.81 7.62 1.71
C MET A 102 -7.47 8.18 0.32
N PHE A 103 -7.32 7.32 -0.67
CA PHE A 103 -7.13 7.72 -2.06
C PHE A 103 -8.28 7.20 -2.92
N ALA A 104 -8.93 8.09 -3.66
CA ALA A 104 -10.10 7.77 -4.48
C ALA A 104 -11.22 7.01 -3.73
N GLY A 105 -11.35 7.23 -2.41
CA GLY A 105 -12.32 6.54 -1.55
C GLY A 105 -11.85 5.18 -1.00
N VAL A 106 -10.60 4.77 -1.27
CA VAL A 106 -10.03 3.49 -0.85
C VAL A 106 -8.90 3.72 0.17
N PRO A 107 -8.85 2.94 1.28
CA PRO A 107 -7.69 2.94 2.17
C PRO A 107 -6.40 2.67 1.40
N THR A 108 -5.42 3.53 1.58
CA THR A 108 -4.14 3.45 0.86
C THR A 108 -2.99 3.57 1.84
N THR A 109 -2.08 2.59 1.81
CA THR A 109 -0.99 2.47 2.78
C THR A 109 0.37 2.52 2.10
N ILE A 110 1.36 3.07 2.81
CA ILE A 110 2.78 2.88 2.51
C ILE A 110 3.33 1.90 3.55
N CYS A 111 3.89 0.79 3.07
CA CYS A 111 4.54 -0.20 3.92
C CYS A 111 5.88 0.34 4.44
N PRO A 112 6.17 0.20 5.74
CA PRO A 112 7.51 0.49 6.25
C PRO A 112 8.52 -0.51 5.68
N ALA A 113 9.81 -0.17 5.74
CA ALA A 113 10.86 -1.03 5.24
C ALA A 113 11.55 -1.81 6.37
N PRO A 114 12.20 -2.94 6.03
CA PRO A 114 12.93 -3.74 7.01
C PRO A 114 14.34 -3.20 7.32
N ASN A 115 14.75 -2.07 6.75
CA ASN A 115 16.12 -1.55 6.89
C ASN A 115 16.17 -0.12 7.43
N HIS A 116 15.60 0.86 6.76
CA HIS A 116 15.59 2.26 7.16
C HIS A 116 14.30 2.94 6.73
N ALA A 117 13.94 4.03 7.37
CA ALA A 117 12.84 4.89 6.97
C ALA A 117 13.37 6.21 6.41
N VAL A 118 12.75 6.78 5.40
CA VAL A 118 13.01 8.17 5.01
C VAL A 118 12.67 9.06 6.20
N ASP A 119 13.50 10.04 6.52
CA ASP A 119 13.26 10.93 7.66
C ASP A 119 11.97 11.72 7.48
N LEU A 120 11.17 11.80 8.55
CA LEU A 120 9.93 12.58 8.56
C LEU A 120 10.26 14.06 8.76
N ASP A 121 10.84 14.67 7.76
CA ASP A 121 11.04 16.12 7.71
C ASP A 121 10.02 16.73 6.72
N LEU A 122 9.11 17.52 7.25
CA LEU A 122 8.05 18.18 6.49
C LEU A 122 8.44 19.57 5.98
N ALA A 123 9.69 19.99 6.23
CA ALA A 123 10.20 21.28 5.73
C ALA A 123 10.55 21.16 4.23
N GLU A 124 10.21 22.21 3.49
CA GLU A 124 10.57 22.30 2.07
C GLU A 124 12.09 22.45 1.87
N LEU A 125 12.57 21.97 0.72
CA LEU A 125 13.97 22.10 0.27
C LEU A 125 15.02 21.50 1.22
N ARG A 126 14.62 20.61 2.12
CA ARG A 126 15.58 19.87 2.94
C ARG A 126 16.30 18.79 2.14
N GLU A 127 17.56 18.59 2.46
CA GLU A 127 18.34 17.50 1.91
C GLU A 127 17.72 16.15 2.28
N PRO A 128 17.62 15.21 1.33
CA PRO A 128 17.12 13.87 1.60
C PRO A 128 17.91 13.18 2.71
N SER A 129 17.20 12.65 3.70
CA SER A 129 17.80 11.93 4.82
C SER A 129 17.00 10.72 5.23
N PHE A 130 17.61 9.81 5.99
CA PHE A 130 16.97 8.61 6.50
C PHE A 130 17.31 8.37 7.96
N LYS A 131 16.49 7.58 8.63
CA LYS A 131 16.69 7.11 10.00
C LYS A 131 16.65 5.59 10.08
N ALA A 132 17.48 5.02 10.94
CA ALA A 132 17.39 3.62 11.32
C ALA A 132 16.27 3.46 12.38
N GLU A 133 15.03 3.56 11.94
CA GLU A 133 13.86 3.27 12.78
C GLU A 133 13.67 1.76 12.92
N PRO A 134 12.90 1.29 13.93
CA PRO A 134 12.63 -0.13 14.06
C PRO A 134 12.04 -0.70 12.76
N PRO A 135 12.62 -1.78 12.21
CA PRO A 135 12.15 -2.39 10.99
C PRO A 135 10.74 -2.97 11.17
N ALA A 136 9.93 -2.89 10.13
CA ALA A 136 8.57 -3.41 10.18
C ALA A 136 8.06 -3.79 8.78
N PHE A 137 6.93 -4.48 8.75
CA PHE A 137 6.15 -4.74 7.54
C PHE A 137 4.65 -4.63 7.81
N HIS A 138 3.83 -4.65 6.76
CA HIS A 138 2.38 -4.73 6.87
C HIS A 138 1.90 -6.16 6.68
N LEU A 139 1.01 -6.60 7.58
CA LEU A 139 0.20 -7.79 7.43
C LEU A 139 -1.25 -7.35 7.14
N HIS A 140 -1.75 -7.70 5.95
CA HIS A 140 -3.13 -7.44 5.56
C HIS A 140 -3.97 -8.67 5.84
N THR A 141 -4.94 -8.56 6.75
CA THR A 141 -5.92 -9.63 7.04
C THR A 141 -7.24 -9.31 6.33
N TRP A 142 -7.76 -10.31 5.64
CA TRP A 142 -9.03 -10.22 4.93
C TRP A 142 -10.15 -10.83 5.75
N PHE A 143 -11.24 -10.10 5.85
CA PHE A 143 -12.48 -10.56 6.48
C PHE A 143 -13.61 -10.54 5.44
N PRO A 144 -14.12 -11.74 5.01
CA PRO A 144 -15.25 -11.79 4.11
C PRO A 144 -16.50 -11.22 4.79
N GLY A 145 -17.38 -10.58 4.02
CA GLY A 145 -18.60 -9.96 4.54
C GLY A 145 -19.40 -9.24 3.47
N GLU A 146 -20.47 -8.56 3.89
CA GLU A 146 -21.27 -7.74 3.00
C GLU A 146 -20.44 -6.61 2.35
N GLY A 147 -20.82 -6.21 1.15
CA GLY A 147 -20.17 -5.10 0.43
C GLY A 147 -18.70 -5.38 0.06
N PHE A 148 -18.38 -6.62 -0.31
CA PHE A 148 -17.04 -7.10 -0.63
C PHE A 148 -16.10 -7.26 0.58
N GLY A 149 -16.60 -7.37 1.81
CA GLY A 149 -15.78 -7.59 2.99
C GLY A 149 -14.88 -6.40 3.37
N SER A 150 -13.89 -6.66 4.21
CA SER A 150 -12.96 -5.64 4.71
C SER A 150 -11.53 -6.14 4.83
N VAL A 151 -10.58 -5.21 4.75
CA VAL A 151 -9.15 -5.44 5.01
C VAL A 151 -8.74 -4.71 6.27
N VAL A 152 -8.05 -5.41 7.17
CA VAL A 152 -7.36 -4.80 8.31
C VAL A 152 -5.86 -4.89 8.07
N THR A 153 -5.17 -3.77 8.15
CA THR A 153 -3.72 -3.70 8.03
C THR A 153 -3.08 -3.57 9.40
N HIS A 154 -2.23 -4.54 9.74
CA HIS A 154 -1.42 -4.52 10.95
C HIS A 154 0.02 -4.17 10.59
N GLN A 155 0.63 -3.22 11.30
CA GLN A 155 2.06 -3.02 11.25
C GLN A 155 2.74 -3.98 12.22
N ILE A 156 3.61 -4.81 11.69
CA ILE A 156 4.32 -5.83 12.47
C ILE A 156 5.79 -5.42 12.59
N PRO A 157 6.28 -5.07 13.78
CA PRO A 157 7.70 -4.84 14.02
C PRO A 157 8.51 -6.11 13.78
N ILE A 158 9.69 -5.97 13.18
CA ILE A 158 10.64 -7.06 12.99
C ILE A 158 11.64 -7.03 14.14
N GLY A 159 11.66 -8.07 14.96
CA GLY A 159 12.55 -8.15 16.13
C GLY A 159 12.10 -9.19 17.13
N SER A 160 12.82 -9.25 18.25
CA SER A 160 12.46 -10.09 19.40
C SER A 160 11.84 -9.17 20.47
N PHE A 161 10.62 -9.50 20.88
CA PHE A 161 9.87 -8.75 21.88
C PHE A 161 9.47 -9.70 23.00
N ASP A 162 9.51 -9.19 24.21
CA ASP A 162 9.05 -9.96 25.39
C ASP A 162 7.52 -10.17 25.30
N GLY A 163 7.08 -11.42 25.53
CA GLY A 163 5.67 -11.83 25.43
C GLY A 163 5.44 -13.01 24.46
N PRO A 164 4.17 -13.39 24.24
CA PRO A 164 2.95 -12.71 24.71
C PRO A 164 2.71 -12.92 26.21
N HIS A 165 2.26 -11.87 26.90
CA HIS A 165 1.82 -11.92 28.28
C HIS A 165 0.29 -11.91 28.37
N PRO A 166 -0.35 -12.74 29.22
CA PRO A 166 -1.80 -12.66 29.42
C PRO A 166 -2.17 -11.39 30.14
N PHE A 167 -3.28 -10.76 29.79
CA PHE A 167 -3.86 -9.64 30.53
C PHE A 167 -4.53 -10.08 31.83
N PHE A 168 -4.94 -11.35 31.90
CA PHE A 168 -5.69 -11.89 33.03
C PHE A 168 -4.97 -13.08 33.64
N GLY A 169 -4.93 -13.15 34.96
CA GLY A 169 -4.42 -14.29 35.70
C GLY A 169 -5.38 -15.50 35.66
N PRO A 170 -4.96 -16.65 36.25
CA PRO A 170 -5.78 -17.87 36.27
C PRO A 170 -7.15 -17.69 36.97
N ASN A 171 -7.30 -16.66 37.80
CA ASN A 171 -8.53 -16.32 38.51
C ASN A 171 -9.46 -15.37 37.72
N GLY A 172 -9.13 -15.05 36.44
CA GLY A 172 -9.88 -14.15 35.60
C GLY A 172 -9.77 -12.67 35.97
N LYS A 173 -8.88 -12.29 36.89
CA LYS A 173 -8.62 -10.89 37.23
C LYS A 173 -7.50 -10.33 36.39
N LEU A 174 -7.58 -9.03 36.09
CA LEU A 174 -6.52 -8.27 35.40
C LEU A 174 -5.21 -8.40 36.22
N LEU A 175 -4.09 -8.64 35.55
CA LEU A 175 -2.76 -8.74 36.14
C LEU A 175 -2.17 -7.36 36.45
#